data_55ef08ea3055b354a734cb2003517390
#
_entry.id   55ef08ea3055b354a734cb2003517390
#
_cell.length_a   1.000
_cell.length_b   1.000
_cell.length_c   1.000
_cell.angle_alpha   90.00
_cell.angle_beta   90.00
_cell.angle_gamma   90.00
#
_symmetry.space_group_name_H-M   'P 1'
#
loop_
_entity.id
_entity.type
_entity.pdbx_description
1 polymer ?
#
loop_
_entity_poly.entity_id
_entity_poly.type
_entity_poly.pdbx_seq_one_letter_code
_entity_poly.pdbx_strand_id
1 'polypeptide(L)'
;MFDRRKCAPVEDDNKYSCMDDDIIIDVAKAMNKKMNANINLKGSPCDIHKQICDNLQKMKQKEESGLLDLHAIIKELPADKLKRLKESFRPEQPDEWEKNFNTWLTTDDINKVMKQYEVDDKAFKYIGAIPMDFGECEFKNELCNFNLNKYLNEGKTKIAIVFNTDDHDESGEHWISMYIDCKGVNMRKPCIYFFDSVGEKEPEEIAEFVEKVKEQGDKNGIVFTYFCNDIPHQSGSTECGIYSLHFLTYMTEGGNFKNYITNKKSDEYMEKFRNIFFV
;
A
#
# COMPACT_ATOMS: atom_id res chain seq x y z
N MET A 1 -15.99 7.87 -16.95
CA MET A 1 -14.56 8.00 -17.33
C MET A 1 -13.79 7.06 -16.41
N PHE A 2 -12.96 6.18 -16.93
CA PHE A 2 -12.17 5.23 -16.14
C PHE A 2 -11.18 5.97 -15.23
N ASP A 3 -11.17 5.64 -13.94
CA ASP A 3 -10.29 6.27 -12.95
C ASP A 3 -9.20 5.28 -12.51
N ARG A 4 -7.99 5.39 -13.06
CA ARG A 4 -6.85 4.55 -12.73
C ARG A 4 -6.45 4.59 -11.25
N ARG A 5 -6.84 5.62 -10.51
CA ARG A 5 -6.55 5.71 -9.07
C ARG A 5 -7.20 4.58 -8.26
N LYS A 6 -8.22 3.95 -8.82
CA LYS A 6 -8.90 2.80 -8.23
C LYS A 6 -8.17 1.47 -8.47
N CYS A 7 -7.22 1.44 -9.40
CA CYS A 7 -6.40 0.28 -9.66
C CYS A 7 -5.30 0.14 -8.60
N ALA A 8 -4.92 -1.10 -8.31
CA ALA A 8 -3.70 -1.38 -7.59
C ALA A 8 -2.49 -0.72 -8.30
N PRO A 9 -1.42 -0.37 -7.59
CA PRO A 9 -0.21 0.14 -8.21
C PRO A 9 0.47 -1.01 -8.97
N VAL A 10 0.24 -1.10 -10.26
CA VAL A 10 0.89 -2.08 -11.16
C VAL A 10 1.40 -1.30 -12.36
N GLU A 11 2.62 -1.57 -12.77
CA GLU A 11 3.16 -1.09 -14.04
C GLU A 11 2.44 -1.80 -15.19
N ASP A 12 1.20 -1.40 -15.47
CA ASP A 12 0.46 -1.90 -16.62
C ASP A 12 0.08 -0.75 -17.55
N ASP A 13 0.33 -0.96 -18.85
CA ASP A 13 -0.06 -0.08 -19.93
C ASP A 13 -1.57 -0.15 -20.24
N ASN A 14 -2.34 -0.97 -19.53
CA ASN A 14 -3.78 -1.07 -19.72
C ASN A 14 -4.49 0.20 -19.26
N LYS A 15 -4.82 1.07 -20.21
CA LYS A 15 -5.35 2.43 -19.98
C LYS A 15 -6.87 2.49 -19.80
N TYR A 16 -7.57 1.38 -19.89
CA TYR A 16 -9.03 1.35 -19.90
C TYR A 16 -9.68 0.49 -18.79
N SER A 17 -8.91 -0.35 -18.09
CA SER A 17 -9.38 -1.23 -17.03
C SER A 17 -8.29 -1.49 -15.98
N CYS A 18 -8.69 -1.84 -14.74
CA CYS A 18 -7.78 -2.40 -13.73
C CYS A 18 -7.53 -3.90 -13.97
N MET A 19 -8.39 -4.55 -14.76
CA MET A 19 -8.32 -5.99 -15.02
C MET A 19 -7.46 -6.30 -16.24
N ASP A 20 -6.76 -7.43 -16.19
CA ASP A 20 -6.11 -8.03 -17.36
C ASP A 20 -7.14 -8.47 -18.41
N ASP A 21 -6.74 -8.48 -19.68
CA ASP A 21 -7.60 -8.83 -20.80
C ASP A 21 -8.25 -10.22 -20.67
N ASP A 22 -7.53 -11.19 -20.13
CA ASP A 22 -8.04 -12.54 -19.93
C ASP A 22 -9.07 -12.63 -18.79
N ILE A 23 -8.97 -11.75 -17.79
CA ILE A 23 -9.95 -11.60 -16.71
C ILE A 23 -11.22 -10.93 -17.26
N ILE A 24 -11.07 -9.86 -18.06
CA ILE A 24 -12.19 -9.16 -18.72
C ILE A 24 -13.06 -10.14 -19.52
N ILE A 25 -12.41 -11.02 -20.30
CA ILE A 25 -13.11 -12.03 -21.11
C ILE A 25 -13.89 -13.02 -20.21
N ASP A 26 -13.29 -13.49 -19.12
CA ASP A 26 -13.94 -14.46 -18.24
C ASP A 26 -15.06 -13.85 -17.39
N VAL A 27 -14.88 -12.60 -16.95
CA VAL A 27 -15.97 -11.82 -16.33
C VAL A 27 -17.15 -11.66 -17.29
N ALA A 28 -16.91 -11.30 -18.53
CA ALA A 28 -17.96 -11.17 -19.54
C ALA A 28 -18.72 -12.48 -19.79
N LYS A 29 -17.98 -13.62 -19.86
CA LYS A 29 -18.61 -14.95 -19.96
C LYS A 29 -19.48 -15.26 -18.73
N ALA A 30 -18.98 -14.97 -17.53
CA ALA A 30 -19.72 -15.17 -16.30
C ALA A 30 -20.99 -14.31 -16.23
N MET A 31 -20.90 -13.03 -16.63
CA MET A 31 -22.05 -12.13 -16.71
C MET A 31 -23.09 -12.61 -17.74
N ASN A 32 -22.67 -13.07 -18.91
CA ASN A 32 -23.58 -13.66 -19.90
C ASN A 32 -24.29 -14.91 -19.35
N LYS A 33 -23.56 -15.77 -18.66
CA LYS A 33 -24.10 -17.01 -18.10
C LYS A 33 -25.07 -16.79 -16.94
N LYS A 34 -24.78 -15.86 -16.05
CA LYS A 34 -25.50 -15.69 -14.78
C LYS A 34 -26.53 -14.56 -14.80
N MET A 35 -26.34 -13.56 -15.64
CA MET A 35 -27.13 -12.33 -15.62
C MET A 35 -27.77 -12.02 -16.98
N ASN A 36 -27.56 -12.88 -17.99
CA ASN A 36 -28.02 -12.65 -19.36
C ASN A 36 -27.60 -11.26 -19.90
N ALA A 37 -26.36 -10.87 -19.64
CA ALA A 37 -25.85 -9.52 -19.95
C ALA A 37 -25.73 -9.23 -21.45
N ASN A 38 -25.75 -10.28 -22.30
CA ASN A 38 -25.65 -10.20 -23.78
C ASN A 38 -24.38 -9.48 -24.26
N ILE A 39 -23.27 -9.65 -23.57
CA ILE A 39 -21.97 -9.07 -23.94
C ILE A 39 -21.42 -9.82 -25.15
N ASN A 40 -21.06 -9.08 -26.20
CA ASN A 40 -20.44 -9.65 -27.40
C ASN A 40 -18.96 -9.99 -27.14
N LEU A 41 -18.64 -11.27 -27.09
CA LEU A 41 -17.29 -11.77 -26.82
C LEU A 41 -16.34 -11.75 -28.05
N LYS A 42 -16.81 -11.33 -29.23
CA LYS A 42 -16.00 -11.28 -30.45
C LYS A 42 -15.27 -9.94 -30.64
N GLY A 43 -15.52 -8.96 -29.77
CA GLY A 43 -14.86 -7.65 -29.77
C GLY A 43 -13.45 -7.68 -29.20
N SER A 44 -12.75 -6.55 -29.26
CA SER A 44 -11.50 -6.36 -28.49
C SER A 44 -11.77 -6.41 -26.99
N PRO A 45 -10.78 -6.74 -26.15
CA PRO A 45 -10.93 -6.66 -24.69
C PRO A 45 -11.47 -5.29 -24.23
N CYS A 46 -11.03 -4.20 -24.83
CA CYS A 46 -11.56 -2.85 -24.56
C CYS A 46 -13.06 -2.71 -24.89
N ASP A 47 -13.53 -3.31 -25.99
CA ASP A 47 -14.95 -3.26 -26.35
C ASP A 47 -15.81 -4.15 -25.45
N ILE A 48 -15.25 -5.28 -25.01
CA ILE A 48 -15.87 -6.18 -24.03
C ILE A 48 -15.99 -5.45 -22.69
N HIS A 49 -14.92 -4.81 -22.23
CA HIS A 49 -14.89 -4.05 -21.00
C HIS A 49 -15.93 -2.93 -20.98
N LYS A 50 -16.08 -2.15 -22.05
CA LYS A 50 -17.14 -1.14 -22.16
C LYS A 50 -18.53 -1.73 -21.92
N GLN A 51 -18.82 -2.90 -22.52
CA GLN A 51 -20.10 -3.56 -22.33
C GLN A 51 -20.29 -4.09 -20.89
N ILE A 52 -19.20 -4.52 -20.21
CA ILE A 52 -19.22 -4.83 -18.78
C ILE A 52 -19.63 -3.59 -17.98
N CYS A 53 -18.95 -2.46 -18.18
CA CYS A 53 -19.25 -1.20 -17.49
C CYS A 53 -20.70 -0.73 -17.73
N ASP A 54 -21.21 -0.83 -18.97
CA ASP A 54 -22.61 -0.48 -19.29
C ASP A 54 -23.60 -1.37 -18.52
N ASN A 55 -23.29 -2.64 -18.31
CA ASN A 55 -24.12 -3.54 -17.53
C ASN A 55 -24.02 -3.25 -16.03
N LEU A 56 -22.84 -2.93 -15.51
CA LEU A 56 -22.66 -2.52 -14.10
C LEU A 56 -23.46 -1.25 -13.80
N GLN A 57 -23.43 -0.24 -14.66
CA GLN A 57 -24.23 0.98 -14.51
C GLN A 57 -25.75 0.68 -14.43
N LYS A 58 -26.25 -0.23 -15.26
CA LYS A 58 -27.66 -0.67 -15.18
C LYS A 58 -28.00 -1.32 -13.85
N MET A 59 -27.03 -1.96 -13.21
CA MET A 59 -27.16 -2.57 -11.88
C MET A 59 -26.86 -1.58 -10.73
N LYS A 60 -26.72 -0.28 -11.04
CA LYS A 60 -26.38 0.78 -10.08
C LYS A 60 -24.98 0.65 -9.45
N GLN A 61 -24.11 -0.17 -10.01
CA GLN A 61 -22.71 -0.18 -9.64
C GLN A 61 -22.00 1.00 -10.35
N LYS A 62 -21.39 1.87 -9.60
CA LYS A 62 -20.78 3.10 -10.12
C LYS A 62 -19.40 2.88 -10.71
N GLU A 63 -18.70 1.86 -10.22
CA GLU A 63 -17.29 1.61 -10.48
C GLU A 63 -17.04 0.15 -10.90
N GLU A 64 -15.90 -0.08 -11.52
CA GLU A 64 -15.47 -1.39 -11.98
C GLU A 64 -15.26 -2.37 -10.80
N SER A 65 -14.79 -1.88 -9.65
CA SER A 65 -14.66 -2.66 -8.41
C SER A 65 -15.96 -3.25 -7.90
N GLY A 66 -17.11 -2.67 -8.26
CA GLY A 66 -18.43 -3.22 -7.95
C GLY A 66 -18.69 -4.63 -8.53
N LEU A 67 -17.79 -5.14 -9.40
CA LEU A 67 -17.78 -6.55 -9.79
C LEU A 67 -17.56 -7.49 -8.60
N LEU A 68 -16.80 -7.06 -7.59
CA LEU A 68 -16.49 -7.86 -6.40
C LEU A 68 -17.74 -8.15 -5.55
N ASP A 69 -18.74 -7.25 -5.60
CA ASP A 69 -20.03 -7.42 -4.91
C ASP A 69 -20.93 -8.44 -5.61
N LEU A 70 -20.67 -8.75 -6.88
CA LEU A 70 -21.50 -9.65 -7.66
C LEU A 70 -21.13 -11.12 -7.40
N HIS A 71 -21.52 -11.66 -6.25
CA HIS A 71 -21.22 -13.03 -5.81
C HIS A 71 -21.51 -14.11 -6.86
N ALA A 72 -22.54 -13.93 -7.69
CA ALA A 72 -22.86 -14.86 -8.77
C ALA A 72 -21.79 -14.90 -9.86
N ILE A 73 -21.09 -13.78 -10.08
CA ILE A 73 -20.04 -13.65 -11.09
C ILE A 73 -18.71 -14.19 -10.53
N ILE A 74 -18.32 -13.75 -9.32
CA ILE A 74 -17.04 -14.16 -8.75
C ILE A 74 -16.95 -15.68 -8.51
N LYS A 75 -18.08 -16.36 -8.24
CA LYS A 75 -18.13 -17.83 -8.10
C LYS A 75 -17.90 -18.60 -9.41
N GLU A 76 -18.04 -17.94 -10.55
CA GLU A 76 -17.78 -18.57 -11.86
C GLU A 76 -16.33 -18.45 -12.31
N LEU A 77 -15.54 -17.57 -11.67
CA LEU A 77 -14.15 -17.37 -12.04
C LEU A 77 -13.25 -18.47 -11.44
N PRO A 78 -12.25 -18.96 -12.17
CA PRO A 78 -11.19 -19.79 -11.61
C PRO A 78 -10.51 -19.11 -10.41
N ALA A 79 -10.06 -19.87 -9.42
CA ALA A 79 -9.52 -19.33 -8.17
C ALA A 79 -8.32 -18.39 -8.37
N ASP A 80 -7.43 -18.71 -9.30
CA ASP A 80 -6.29 -17.89 -9.68
C ASP A 80 -6.73 -16.54 -10.30
N LYS A 81 -7.73 -16.55 -11.17
CA LYS A 81 -8.29 -15.35 -11.79
C LYS A 81 -9.08 -14.51 -10.81
N LEU A 82 -9.82 -15.14 -9.90
CA LEU A 82 -10.51 -14.42 -8.84
C LEU A 82 -9.50 -13.71 -7.92
N LYS A 83 -8.39 -14.37 -7.60
CA LYS A 83 -7.31 -13.76 -6.82
C LYS A 83 -6.75 -12.54 -7.56
N ARG A 84 -6.37 -12.68 -8.83
CA ARG A 84 -5.85 -11.57 -9.66
C ARG A 84 -6.87 -10.44 -9.80
N LEU A 85 -8.16 -10.76 -9.98
CA LEU A 85 -9.23 -9.76 -10.03
C LEU A 85 -9.28 -8.92 -8.74
N LYS A 86 -9.22 -9.56 -7.58
CA LYS A 86 -9.21 -8.84 -6.29
C LYS A 86 -7.95 -8.00 -6.12
N GLU A 87 -6.81 -8.50 -6.56
CA GLU A 87 -5.52 -7.83 -6.47
C GLU A 87 -5.37 -6.68 -7.49
N SER A 88 -6.23 -6.60 -8.50
CA SER A 88 -6.17 -5.53 -9.52
C SER A 88 -6.79 -4.20 -9.06
N PHE A 89 -7.52 -4.19 -7.97
CA PHE A 89 -8.11 -2.98 -7.38
C PHE A 89 -7.37 -2.56 -6.12
N ARG A 90 -7.52 -1.29 -5.72
CA ARG A 90 -7.16 -0.83 -4.38
C ARG A 90 -7.97 -1.60 -3.34
N PRO A 91 -7.50 -1.72 -2.08
CA PRO A 91 -8.26 -2.35 -1.02
C PRO A 91 -9.63 -1.69 -0.83
N GLU A 92 -10.62 -2.47 -0.43
CA GLU A 92 -11.92 -1.94 0.00
C GLU A 92 -11.75 -1.01 1.20
N GLN A 93 -12.59 0.02 1.26
CA GLN A 93 -12.63 0.93 2.41
C GLN A 93 -13.00 0.17 3.69
N PRO A 94 -12.43 0.55 4.85
CA PRO A 94 -12.89 0.03 6.14
C PRO A 94 -14.39 0.26 6.33
N ASP A 95 -15.12 -0.74 6.82
CA ASP A 95 -16.57 -0.66 7.05
C ASP A 95 -16.96 0.50 7.99
N GLU A 96 -16.07 0.84 8.92
CA GLU A 96 -16.25 1.95 9.87
C GLU A 96 -16.37 3.30 9.17
N TRP A 97 -15.82 3.47 7.95
CA TRP A 97 -15.87 4.72 7.21
C TRP A 97 -17.27 5.07 6.72
N GLU A 98 -18.20 4.12 6.63
CA GLU A 98 -19.62 4.40 6.38
C GLU A 98 -20.24 5.28 7.48
N LYS A 99 -19.76 5.15 8.72
CA LYS A 99 -20.23 5.89 9.88
C LYS A 99 -19.38 7.09 10.21
N ASN A 100 -18.07 6.94 10.10
CA ASN A 100 -17.09 7.99 10.36
C ASN A 100 -15.91 7.83 9.39
N PHE A 101 -15.86 8.65 8.36
CA PHE A 101 -14.83 8.61 7.32
C PHE A 101 -13.41 8.82 7.87
N ASN A 102 -13.28 9.52 8.99
CA ASN A 102 -11.99 9.88 9.60
C ASN A 102 -11.59 8.92 10.75
N THR A 103 -12.05 7.68 10.75
CA THR A 103 -11.52 6.67 11.69
C THR A 103 -10.07 6.32 11.37
N TRP A 104 -9.36 5.86 12.36
CA TRP A 104 -7.98 5.40 12.21
C TRP A 104 -7.91 4.17 11.31
N LEU A 105 -6.79 4.05 10.61
CA LEU A 105 -6.46 2.82 9.88
C LEU A 105 -6.01 1.75 10.86
N THR A 106 -6.47 0.54 10.63
CA THR A 106 -6.00 -0.65 11.34
C THR A 106 -4.69 -1.16 10.74
N THR A 107 -4.01 -2.06 11.46
CA THR A 107 -2.86 -2.83 10.96
C THR A 107 -3.17 -3.50 9.62
N ASP A 108 -4.36 -4.08 9.50
CA ASP A 108 -4.79 -4.78 8.28
C ASP A 108 -4.97 -3.83 7.09
N ASP A 109 -5.52 -2.63 7.32
CA ASP A 109 -5.71 -1.64 6.26
C ASP A 109 -4.37 -1.16 5.71
N ILE A 110 -3.43 -0.82 6.59
CA ILE A 110 -2.08 -0.41 6.20
C ILE A 110 -1.37 -1.55 5.44
N ASN A 111 -1.46 -2.77 5.95
CA ASN A 111 -0.84 -3.94 5.32
C ASN A 111 -1.42 -4.24 3.93
N LYS A 112 -2.74 -4.12 3.74
CA LYS A 112 -3.37 -4.33 2.43
C LYS A 112 -2.86 -3.35 1.38
N VAL A 113 -2.73 -2.08 1.73
CA VAL A 113 -2.20 -1.05 0.82
C VAL A 113 -0.74 -1.32 0.47
N MET A 114 0.13 -1.46 1.46
CA MET A 114 1.58 -1.55 1.24
C MET A 114 2.00 -2.85 0.53
N LYS A 115 1.28 -3.96 0.74
CA LYS A 115 1.54 -5.22 0.02
C LYS A 115 1.33 -5.10 -1.49
N GLN A 116 0.44 -4.23 -1.94
CA GLN A 116 0.26 -4.00 -3.38
C GLN A 116 1.50 -3.37 -4.01
N TYR A 117 2.17 -2.45 -3.31
CA TYR A 117 3.44 -1.86 -3.78
C TYR A 117 4.59 -2.88 -3.77
N GLU A 118 4.59 -3.86 -2.85
CA GLU A 118 5.57 -4.95 -2.86
C GLU A 118 5.40 -5.90 -4.06
N VAL A 119 4.18 -6.07 -4.54
CA VAL A 119 3.90 -6.84 -5.76
C VAL A 119 4.39 -6.11 -7.00
N ASP A 120 4.19 -4.80 -7.05
CA ASP A 120 4.53 -3.92 -8.17
C ASP A 120 6.06 -3.75 -8.30
N ASP A 121 6.73 -3.31 -7.26
CA ASP A 121 8.19 -3.08 -7.25
C ASP A 121 8.96 -4.30 -6.70
N LYS A 122 9.63 -5.03 -7.57
CA LYS A 122 10.42 -6.22 -7.19
C LYS A 122 11.60 -5.91 -6.27
N ALA A 123 12.10 -4.68 -6.27
CA ALA A 123 13.17 -4.24 -5.39
C ALA A 123 12.66 -3.78 -4.01
N PHE A 124 11.35 -3.65 -3.84
CA PHE A 124 10.71 -3.20 -2.62
C PHE A 124 10.32 -4.37 -1.71
N LYS A 125 10.55 -4.23 -0.42
CA LYS A 125 10.11 -5.12 0.65
C LYS A 125 9.31 -4.31 1.67
N TYR A 126 8.08 -4.69 1.90
CA TYR A 126 7.29 -4.21 3.02
C TYR A 126 7.33 -5.23 4.17
N ILE A 127 7.84 -4.84 5.32
CA ILE A 127 7.95 -5.73 6.49
C ILE A 127 6.59 -5.91 7.16
N GLY A 128 5.88 -4.82 7.42
CA GLY A 128 4.57 -4.85 8.06
C GLY A 128 4.26 -3.56 8.82
N ALA A 129 3.02 -3.49 9.32
CA ALA A 129 2.63 -2.59 10.40
C ALA A 129 2.79 -3.35 11.71
N ILE A 130 3.71 -2.90 12.56
CA ILE A 130 4.30 -3.67 13.67
C ILE A 130 4.21 -2.84 14.95
N PRO A 131 3.87 -3.42 16.12
CA PRO A 131 3.84 -2.73 17.40
C PRO A 131 5.25 -2.38 17.90
N MET A 132 5.37 -1.51 18.91
CA MET A 132 6.65 -0.99 19.38
C MET A 132 7.50 -2.01 20.09
N ASP A 133 6.92 -3.00 20.73
CA ASP A 133 7.59 -4.12 21.39
C ASP A 133 8.15 -5.19 20.42
N PHE A 134 8.40 -4.81 19.16
CA PHE A 134 8.92 -5.70 18.10
C PHE A 134 10.26 -6.36 18.43
N GLY A 135 11.00 -5.84 19.39
CA GLY A 135 12.24 -6.44 19.92
C GLY A 135 12.00 -7.69 20.76
N GLU A 136 10.81 -7.86 21.31
CA GLU A 136 10.41 -9.04 22.07
C GLU A 136 10.09 -10.18 21.11
N CYS A 137 11.05 -11.09 20.94
CA CYS A 137 10.97 -12.16 19.94
C CYS A 137 9.93 -13.26 20.24
N GLU A 138 9.13 -13.11 21.28
CA GLU A 138 8.00 -13.98 21.57
C GLU A 138 6.89 -13.87 20.50
N PHE A 139 6.76 -12.69 19.92
CA PHE A 139 5.85 -12.43 18.79
C PHE A 139 6.62 -12.57 17.48
N LYS A 140 6.23 -13.52 16.64
CA LYS A 140 6.87 -13.85 15.36
C LYS A 140 6.76 -12.69 14.35
N ASN A 141 7.47 -11.60 14.60
CA ASN A 141 7.58 -10.52 13.62
C ASN A 141 8.94 -10.62 12.86
N GLU A 142 8.98 -10.10 11.63
CA GLU A 142 10.19 -10.16 10.80
C GLU A 142 11.32 -9.29 11.34
N LEU A 143 11.06 -8.29 12.20
CA LEU A 143 12.07 -7.36 12.74
C LEU A 143 12.92 -7.97 13.84
N CYS A 144 12.37 -8.87 14.65
CA CYS A 144 13.12 -9.58 15.67
C CYS A 144 14.39 -10.21 15.08
N ASN A 145 14.24 -10.88 13.94
CA ASN A 145 15.32 -11.55 13.21
C ASN A 145 15.71 -10.80 11.93
N PHE A 146 15.61 -9.46 11.94
CA PHE A 146 15.93 -8.65 10.77
C PHE A 146 17.33 -8.97 10.24
N ASN A 147 17.42 -9.28 8.96
CA ASN A 147 18.65 -9.64 8.29
C ASN A 147 18.73 -8.93 6.93
N LEU A 148 19.46 -7.82 6.89
CA LEU A 148 19.65 -7.01 5.69
C LEU A 148 20.27 -7.82 4.55
N ASN A 149 21.25 -8.69 4.85
CA ASN A 149 21.92 -9.49 3.83
C ASN A 149 20.95 -10.46 3.14
N LYS A 150 19.96 -11.01 3.87
CA LYS A 150 18.91 -11.84 3.28
C LYS A 150 18.14 -11.04 2.23
N TYR A 151 17.67 -9.85 2.57
CA TYR A 151 16.90 -9.00 1.65
C TYR A 151 17.72 -8.58 0.42
N LEU A 152 18.99 -8.20 0.63
CA LEU A 152 19.88 -7.83 -0.47
C LEU A 152 20.10 -9.01 -1.44
N ASN A 153 20.25 -10.23 -0.95
CA ASN A 153 20.39 -11.44 -1.76
C ASN A 153 19.11 -11.77 -2.56
N GLU A 154 17.94 -11.38 -2.03
CA GLU A 154 16.64 -11.47 -2.72
C GLU A 154 16.39 -10.31 -3.69
N GLY A 155 17.36 -9.39 -3.83
CA GLY A 155 17.26 -8.20 -4.69
C GLY A 155 16.43 -7.06 -4.07
N LYS A 156 16.05 -7.18 -2.79
CA LYS A 156 15.29 -6.16 -2.07
C LYS A 156 16.25 -5.06 -1.58
N THR A 157 16.12 -3.89 -2.13
CA THR A 157 17.00 -2.74 -1.84
C THR A 157 16.26 -1.52 -1.32
N LYS A 158 14.95 -1.62 -1.26
CA LYS A 158 14.02 -0.65 -0.68
C LYS A 158 13.20 -1.39 0.37
N ILE A 159 13.28 -0.98 1.63
CA ILE A 159 12.58 -1.67 2.74
C ILE A 159 11.74 -0.64 3.48
N ALA A 160 10.47 -0.95 3.71
CA ALA A 160 9.52 -0.10 4.43
C ALA A 160 8.91 -0.81 5.63
N ILE A 161 8.69 -0.05 6.68
CA ILE A 161 8.11 -0.50 7.93
C ILE A 161 7.15 0.59 8.41
N VAL A 162 6.00 0.19 8.94
CA VAL A 162 5.13 1.07 9.73
C VAL A 162 5.15 0.56 11.16
N PHE A 163 5.22 1.46 12.13
CA PHE A 163 5.18 1.09 13.55
C PHE A 163 3.95 1.70 14.20
N ASN A 164 3.30 0.95 15.09
CA ASN A 164 2.41 1.52 16.06
C ASN A 164 3.24 1.90 17.30
N THR A 165 2.97 3.05 17.90
CA THR A 165 3.70 3.50 19.10
C THR A 165 3.33 2.72 20.37
N ASP A 166 2.21 1.98 20.33
CA ASP A 166 1.78 1.09 21.41
C ASP A 166 2.35 -0.32 21.24
N ASP A 167 2.36 -1.07 22.31
CA ASP A 167 2.71 -2.48 22.35
C ASP A 167 1.60 -3.36 21.75
N HIS A 168 1.90 -4.64 21.49
CA HIS A 168 1.02 -5.56 20.79
C HIS A 168 -0.32 -5.85 21.51
N ASP A 169 -0.38 -5.69 22.84
CA ASP A 169 -1.56 -5.93 23.69
C ASP A 169 -2.35 -4.64 24.00
N GLU A 170 -1.92 -3.50 23.46
CA GLU A 170 -2.57 -2.20 23.61
C GLU A 170 -3.46 -1.87 22.40
N SER A 171 -4.26 -0.81 22.54
CA SER A 171 -5.27 -0.45 21.54
C SER A 171 -4.71 0.17 20.26
N GLY A 172 -3.46 0.62 20.30
CA GLY A 172 -2.81 1.39 19.24
C GLY A 172 -3.11 2.88 19.33
N GLU A 173 -2.05 3.71 19.37
CA GLU A 173 -2.20 5.15 19.58
C GLU A 173 -1.79 5.97 18.36
N HIS A 174 -0.63 5.65 17.75
CA HIS A 174 -0.07 6.45 16.66
C HIS A 174 0.69 5.60 15.65
N TRP A 175 0.63 6.00 14.36
CA TRP A 175 1.36 5.36 13.27
C TRP A 175 2.54 6.23 12.83
N ILE A 176 3.74 5.64 12.86
CA ILE A 176 4.99 6.22 12.37
C ILE A 176 5.64 5.28 11.37
N SER A 177 6.59 5.76 10.58
CA SER A 177 7.11 4.96 9.48
C SER A 177 8.61 5.11 9.25
N MET A 178 9.22 4.04 8.73
CA MET A 178 10.63 4.00 8.36
C MET A 178 10.79 3.49 6.92
N TYR A 179 11.72 4.10 6.20
CA TYR A 179 12.11 3.66 4.87
C TYR A 179 13.64 3.52 4.77
N ILE A 180 14.11 2.37 4.27
CA ILE A 180 15.54 2.07 4.11
C ILE A 180 15.84 1.98 2.62
N ASP A 181 16.67 2.89 2.11
CA ASP A 181 17.15 2.94 0.74
C ASP A 181 18.61 2.47 0.67
N CYS A 182 18.80 1.22 0.30
CA CYS A 182 20.14 0.61 0.24
C CYS A 182 20.97 1.08 -0.98
N LYS A 183 20.34 1.67 -2.00
CA LYS A 183 21.01 2.10 -3.23
C LYS A 183 21.14 3.61 -3.40
N GLY A 184 20.53 4.39 -2.52
CA GLY A 184 20.60 5.84 -2.58
C GLY A 184 19.74 6.47 -3.68
N VAL A 185 18.61 5.87 -4.02
CA VAL A 185 17.69 6.37 -5.04
C VAL A 185 17.13 7.74 -4.65
N ASN A 186 16.76 7.91 -3.38
CA ASN A 186 16.08 9.09 -2.88
C ASN A 186 17.00 10.30 -2.61
N MET A 187 18.27 10.05 -2.22
CA MET A 187 19.22 11.12 -1.84
C MET A 187 20.64 10.92 -2.42
N ARG A 188 20.80 10.08 -3.46
CA ARG A 188 22.08 9.75 -4.11
C ARG A 188 23.12 9.12 -3.17
N LYS A 189 22.70 8.54 -2.07
CA LYS A 189 23.47 7.75 -1.11
C LYS A 189 22.55 6.87 -0.29
N PRO A 190 23.01 5.71 0.21
CA PRO A 190 22.22 4.85 1.07
C PRO A 190 21.75 5.60 2.32
N CYS A 191 20.47 5.49 2.63
CA CYS A 191 19.87 6.23 3.73
C CYS A 191 18.82 5.39 4.46
N ILE A 192 18.63 5.70 5.73
CA ILE A 192 17.49 5.31 6.55
C ILE A 192 16.71 6.57 6.86
N TYR A 193 15.42 6.55 6.63
CA TYR A 193 14.53 7.68 6.84
C TYR A 193 13.48 7.31 7.85
N PHE A 194 13.33 8.10 8.88
CA PHE A 194 12.23 8.03 9.84
C PHE A 194 11.28 9.21 9.62
N PHE A 195 10.00 8.92 9.66
CA PHE A 195 8.97 9.92 9.50
C PHE A 195 7.86 9.71 10.53
N ASP A 196 7.64 10.76 11.31
CA ASP A 196 6.50 10.93 12.17
C ASP A 196 5.71 12.16 11.72
N SER A 197 4.40 12.01 11.51
CA SER A 197 3.54 13.10 11.02
C SER A 197 3.38 14.25 12.02
N VAL A 198 3.58 14.00 13.31
CA VAL A 198 3.57 15.05 14.34
C VAL A 198 4.95 15.66 14.60
N GLY A 199 6.00 15.12 13.95
CA GLY A 199 7.35 15.67 13.99
C GLY A 199 8.12 15.34 15.27
N GLU A 200 7.73 14.29 15.97
CA GLU A 200 8.47 13.79 17.13
C GLU A 200 9.67 12.95 16.71
N LYS A 201 10.64 12.85 17.59
CA LYS A 201 11.81 11.99 17.39
C LYS A 201 11.40 10.51 17.51
N GLU A 202 12.24 9.68 16.89
CA GLU A 202 12.11 8.25 17.01
C GLU A 202 12.20 7.76 18.46
N PRO A 203 11.34 6.82 18.88
CA PRO A 203 11.47 6.06 20.12
C PRO A 203 12.80 5.33 20.22
N GLU A 204 13.20 4.95 21.43
CA GLU A 204 14.49 4.29 21.72
C GLU A 204 14.61 2.95 20.96
N GLU A 205 13.55 2.18 20.89
CA GLU A 205 13.47 0.89 20.17
C GLU A 205 13.79 1.06 18.68
N ILE A 206 13.29 2.13 18.09
CA ILE A 206 13.56 2.46 16.68
C ILE A 206 14.99 2.97 16.50
N ALA A 207 15.51 3.76 17.44
CA ALA A 207 16.90 4.23 17.42
C ALA A 207 17.87 3.04 17.47
N GLU A 208 17.63 2.06 18.35
CA GLU A 208 18.41 0.82 18.43
C GLU A 208 18.31 0.01 17.13
N PHE A 209 17.13 -0.08 16.55
CA PHE A 209 16.94 -0.75 15.27
C PHE A 209 17.70 -0.05 14.13
N VAL A 210 17.73 1.27 14.10
CA VAL A 210 18.53 2.05 13.12
C VAL A 210 20.02 1.69 13.24
N GLU A 211 20.57 1.61 14.46
CA GLU A 211 21.97 1.22 14.66
C GLU A 211 22.22 -0.23 14.21
N LYS A 212 21.30 -1.16 14.52
CA LYS A 212 21.36 -2.54 14.02
C LYS A 212 21.39 -2.62 12.50
N VAL A 213 20.58 -1.78 11.80
CA VAL A 213 20.59 -1.72 10.34
C VAL A 213 21.89 -1.15 9.80
N LYS A 214 22.45 -0.10 10.42
CA LYS A 214 23.75 0.48 10.05
C LYS A 214 24.88 -0.55 10.20
N GLU A 215 24.95 -1.25 11.33
CA GLU A 215 25.96 -2.31 11.54
C GLU A 215 25.88 -3.44 10.49
N GLN A 216 24.65 -3.82 10.11
CA GLN A 216 24.46 -4.80 9.04
C GLN A 216 24.82 -4.22 7.68
N GLY A 217 24.57 -2.94 7.46
CA GLY A 217 24.99 -2.22 6.27
C GLY A 217 26.50 -2.22 6.11
N ASP A 218 27.24 -1.86 7.15
CA ASP A 218 28.71 -1.83 7.15
C ASP A 218 29.30 -3.20 6.79
N LYS A 219 28.73 -4.30 7.33
CA LYS A 219 29.11 -5.67 6.99
C LYS A 219 28.87 -6.03 5.52
N ASN A 220 27.96 -5.31 4.84
CA ASN A 220 27.65 -5.46 3.43
C ASN A 220 28.26 -4.36 2.55
N GLY A 221 29.14 -3.52 3.10
CA GLY A 221 29.77 -2.40 2.37
C GLY A 221 28.83 -1.24 2.07
N ILE A 222 27.74 -1.10 2.82
CA ILE A 222 26.74 -0.05 2.70
C ILE A 222 26.81 0.87 3.91
N VAL A 223 27.25 2.11 3.72
CA VAL A 223 27.31 3.12 4.78
C VAL A 223 26.02 3.94 4.74
N PHE A 224 25.14 3.73 5.70
CA PHE A 224 23.88 4.45 5.78
C PHE A 224 24.02 5.82 6.45
N THR A 225 23.32 6.81 5.89
CA THR A 225 23.04 8.08 6.57
C THR A 225 21.61 8.02 7.12
N TYR A 226 21.41 8.42 8.37
CA TYR A 226 20.10 8.50 8.99
C TYR A 226 19.51 9.89 8.88
N PHE A 227 18.20 9.98 8.61
CA PHE A 227 17.42 11.19 8.60
C PHE A 227 16.11 10.98 9.35
N CYS A 228 15.79 11.92 10.21
CA CYS A 228 14.51 12.02 10.93
C CYS A 228 13.86 13.35 10.58
N ASN A 229 12.53 13.41 10.47
CA ASN A 229 11.85 14.68 10.37
C ASN A 229 11.56 15.25 11.77
N ASP A 230 11.67 16.57 11.86
CA ASP A 230 11.33 17.37 13.05
C ASP A 230 10.26 18.44 12.74
N ILE A 231 9.65 18.32 11.57
CA ILE A 231 8.64 19.24 11.09
C ILE A 231 7.25 18.59 11.21
N PRO A 232 6.37 19.10 12.08
CA PRO A 232 5.02 18.56 12.21
C PRO A 232 4.20 18.87 10.95
N HIS A 233 3.64 17.83 10.35
CA HIS A 233 2.71 17.90 9.21
C HIS A 233 1.27 17.82 9.71
N GLN A 234 0.97 16.82 10.54
CA GLN A 234 -0.33 16.56 11.10
C GLN A 234 -0.67 17.56 12.20
N SER A 235 -1.92 18.00 12.24
CA SER A 235 -2.47 18.89 13.27
C SER A 235 -3.64 18.24 14.03
N GLY A 236 -4.35 17.32 13.39
CA GLY A 236 -5.42 16.50 13.97
C GLY A 236 -4.88 15.18 14.54
N SER A 237 -5.77 14.22 14.77
CA SER A 237 -5.45 12.95 15.42
C SER A 237 -5.81 11.70 14.62
N THR A 238 -6.30 11.82 13.38
CA THR A 238 -6.89 10.68 12.66
C THR A 238 -6.09 10.24 11.43
N GLU A 239 -5.14 11.06 10.94
CA GLU A 239 -4.52 10.85 9.63
C GLU A 239 -3.11 10.22 9.68
N CYS A 240 -2.57 9.87 10.87
CA CYS A 240 -1.21 9.34 11.01
C CYS A 240 -0.94 8.10 10.12
N GLY A 241 -1.90 7.18 10.00
CA GLY A 241 -1.80 6.03 9.10
C GLY A 241 -1.74 6.44 7.63
N ILE A 242 -2.54 7.43 7.22
CA ILE A 242 -2.50 7.96 5.84
C ILE A 242 -1.19 8.69 5.57
N TYR A 243 -0.66 9.47 6.52
CA TYR A 243 0.65 10.10 6.41
C TYR A 243 1.75 9.05 6.24
N SER A 244 1.72 7.97 7.00
CA SER A 244 2.68 6.87 6.89
C SER A 244 2.62 6.20 5.52
N LEU A 245 1.42 5.87 5.02
CA LEU A 245 1.23 5.33 3.68
C LEU A 245 1.73 6.28 2.59
N HIS A 246 1.35 7.55 2.66
CA HIS A 246 1.76 8.57 1.70
C HIS A 246 3.28 8.79 1.69
N PHE A 247 3.90 8.82 2.86
CA PHE A 247 5.37 8.92 2.97
C PHE A 247 6.06 7.73 2.31
N LEU A 248 5.66 6.51 2.68
CA LEU A 248 6.29 5.29 2.17
C LEU A 248 6.11 5.13 0.67
N THR A 249 4.93 5.41 0.13
CA THR A 249 4.67 5.34 -1.32
C THR A 249 5.48 6.38 -2.08
N TYR A 250 5.53 7.63 -1.59
CA TYR A 250 6.37 8.69 -2.17
C TYR A 250 7.86 8.29 -2.19
N MET A 251 8.36 7.69 -1.09
CA MET A 251 9.76 7.24 -1.03
C MET A 251 10.02 6.06 -1.96
N THR A 252 9.09 5.12 -2.07
CA THR A 252 9.20 3.95 -2.97
C THR A 252 9.29 4.38 -4.44
N GLU A 253 8.58 5.43 -4.83
CA GLU A 253 8.61 6.05 -6.15
C GLU A 253 9.87 6.90 -6.41
N GLY A 254 10.83 6.92 -5.49
CA GLY A 254 12.09 7.67 -5.62
C GLY A 254 12.00 9.12 -5.18
N GLY A 255 10.98 9.49 -4.42
CA GLY A 255 10.79 10.82 -3.89
C GLY A 255 11.94 11.31 -2.99
N ASN A 256 12.23 12.60 -3.00
CA ASN A 256 13.30 13.18 -2.19
C ASN A 256 12.81 13.51 -0.77
N PHE A 257 13.45 12.95 0.26
CA PHE A 257 13.07 13.12 1.66
C PHE A 257 13.02 14.58 2.11
N LYS A 258 14.05 15.37 1.78
CA LYS A 258 14.09 16.80 2.17
C LYS A 258 12.93 17.57 1.55
N ASN A 259 12.64 17.30 0.28
CA ASN A 259 11.48 17.92 -0.37
C ASN A 259 10.16 17.50 0.28
N TYR A 260 10.07 16.25 0.74
CA TYR A 260 8.87 15.75 1.41
C TYR A 260 8.60 16.54 2.70
N ILE A 261 9.59 16.61 3.60
CA ILE A 261 9.43 17.24 4.92
C ILE A 261 9.28 18.76 4.85
N THR A 262 9.92 19.43 3.87
CA THR A 262 9.82 20.89 3.72
C THR A 262 8.52 21.33 3.04
N ASN A 263 7.93 20.48 2.19
CA ASN A 263 6.64 20.73 1.55
C ASN A 263 5.52 20.11 2.38
N LYS A 264 5.28 20.72 3.56
CA LYS A 264 4.27 20.27 4.52
C LYS A 264 2.93 19.94 3.83
N LYS A 265 2.37 18.79 4.18
CA LYS A 265 1.03 18.39 3.77
C LYS A 265 0.07 18.64 4.94
N SER A 266 -1.14 19.10 4.64
CA SER A 266 -2.19 19.27 5.65
C SER A 266 -3.02 18.00 5.82
N ASP A 267 -3.74 17.89 6.94
CA ASP A 267 -4.67 16.79 7.19
C ASP A 267 -5.75 16.72 6.11
N GLU A 268 -6.29 17.88 5.67
CA GLU A 268 -7.25 17.95 4.56
C GLU A 268 -6.67 17.41 3.22
N TYR A 269 -5.37 17.61 3.00
CA TYR A 269 -4.70 17.03 1.84
C TYR A 269 -4.61 15.51 1.98
N MET A 270 -4.26 15.01 3.17
CA MET A 270 -4.15 13.57 3.45
C MET A 270 -5.51 12.87 3.45
N GLU A 271 -6.57 13.52 3.93
CA GLU A 271 -7.93 12.98 3.87
C GLU A 271 -8.33 12.58 2.43
N LYS A 272 -7.87 13.33 1.41
CA LYS A 272 -8.10 12.97 0.00
C LYS A 272 -7.41 11.67 -0.40
N PHE A 273 -6.29 11.32 0.25
CA PHE A 273 -5.58 10.07 -0.03
C PHE A 273 -6.31 8.83 0.50
N ARG A 274 -7.26 8.96 1.43
CA ARG A 274 -8.16 7.87 1.79
C ARG A 274 -8.84 7.29 0.55
N ASN A 275 -9.34 8.16 -0.34
CA ASN A 275 -9.97 7.75 -1.61
C ASN A 275 -8.97 7.39 -2.72
N ILE A 276 -7.67 7.53 -2.49
CA ILE A 276 -6.62 7.10 -3.42
C ILE A 276 -6.10 5.72 -3.02
N PHE A 277 -5.94 5.46 -1.72
CA PHE A 277 -5.46 4.17 -1.23
C PHE A 277 -6.55 3.11 -1.14
N PHE A 278 -7.82 3.51 -1.09
CA PHE A 278 -8.97 2.60 -0.93
C PHE A 278 -10.07 2.86 -1.98
N VAL A 279 -10.88 1.83 -2.27
CA VAL A 279 -12.03 1.89 -3.19
C VAL A 279 -13.34 1.56 -2.49
#